data_59ab5423acb344b6786929ff9a022052
#
_entry.id   59ab5423acb344b6786929ff9a022052
#
_cell.length_a   1.000
_cell.length_b   1.000
_cell.length_c   1.000
_cell.angle_alpha   90.00
_cell.angle_beta   90.00
_cell.angle_gamma   90.00
#
_symmetry.space_group_name_H-M   'P 1'
#
loop_
_entity.id
_entity.type
_entity.pdbx_description
1 polymer ?
#
loop_
_entity_poly.entity_id
_entity_poly.type
_entity_poly.pdbx_seq_one_letter_code
_entity_poly.pdbx_strand_id
1 'polypeptide(L)'
;MNLVITISRRFGTGASLIAQELSEKLGVPVYDKAYIEHELDDDSYATEAEVIKGLAEHPCIILGRCASEILKDQPNVFNVYVCADKEDRIERIMKKESLSHDEAKEMLEKNDAERAAYYYENTGKVWGDVNNYHLAIDDSEVGIDGAVKLILEYLNHL
;
A
#
# COMPACT_ATOMS: atom_id res chain seq x y z
N MET A 1 -13.94 -16.90 4.26
CA MET A 1 -13.41 -16.36 2.99
C MET A 1 -11.98 -15.89 3.22
N ASN A 2 -11.06 -16.33 2.40
CA ASN A 2 -9.66 -15.90 2.50
C ASN A 2 -9.46 -14.55 1.81
N LEU A 3 -9.87 -13.48 2.46
CA LEU A 3 -9.75 -12.14 1.91
C LEU A 3 -8.32 -11.62 2.07
N VAL A 4 -7.72 -11.18 0.97
CA VAL A 4 -6.43 -10.50 0.96
C VAL A 4 -6.65 -9.07 0.50
N ILE A 5 -6.19 -8.11 1.29
CA ILE A 5 -6.26 -6.69 0.95
C ILE A 5 -4.85 -6.22 0.62
N THR A 6 -4.64 -5.70 -0.58
CA THR A 6 -3.38 -5.04 -0.91
C THR A 6 -3.57 -3.54 -0.79
N ILE A 7 -2.59 -2.84 -0.25
CA ILE A 7 -2.64 -1.38 -0.13
C ILE A 7 -1.39 -0.81 -0.78
N SER A 8 -1.57 -0.19 -1.94
CA SER A 8 -0.54 0.61 -2.60
C SER A 8 -0.74 2.06 -2.17
N ARG A 9 0.34 2.82 -2.04
CA ARG A 9 0.22 4.18 -1.52
C ARG A 9 1.35 5.08 -1.97
N ARG A 10 1.04 6.37 -2.09
CA ARG A 10 2.03 7.44 -2.22
C ARG A 10 2.76 7.61 -0.89
N PHE A 11 4.00 8.05 -0.96
CA PHE A 11 4.83 8.30 0.23
C PHE A 11 4.23 9.40 1.09
N GLY A 12 4.20 9.20 2.40
CA GLY A 12 3.67 10.20 3.34
C GLY A 12 2.15 10.19 3.51
N THR A 13 1.44 9.21 2.95
CA THR A 13 0.01 9.02 3.23
C THR A 13 -0.19 8.34 4.59
N GLY A 14 -1.43 8.22 5.03
CA GLY A 14 -1.79 7.49 6.23
C GLY A 14 -1.98 5.99 6.04
N ALA A 15 -1.48 5.42 4.95
CA ALA A 15 -1.74 4.02 4.59
C ALA A 15 -1.33 3.02 5.66
N SER A 16 -0.21 3.23 6.35
CA SER A 16 0.23 2.33 7.43
C SER A 16 -0.75 2.31 8.60
N LEU A 17 -1.29 3.47 8.96
CA LEU A 17 -2.29 3.60 10.02
C LEU A 17 -3.62 2.99 9.59
N ILE A 18 -4.00 3.18 8.33
CA ILE A 18 -5.20 2.57 7.74
C ILE A 18 -5.10 1.05 7.82
N ALA A 19 -3.95 0.50 7.42
CA ALA A 19 -3.70 -0.94 7.46
C ALA A 19 -3.77 -1.48 8.90
N GLN A 20 -3.22 -0.76 9.84
CA GLN A 20 -3.24 -1.14 11.26
C GLN A 20 -4.67 -1.21 11.80
N GLU A 21 -5.49 -0.18 11.54
CA GLU A 21 -6.89 -0.19 11.97
C GLU A 21 -7.70 -1.30 11.31
N LEU A 22 -7.49 -1.54 10.02
CA LEU A 22 -8.14 -2.65 9.31
C LEU A 22 -7.75 -3.99 9.92
N SER A 23 -6.47 -4.17 10.23
CA SER A 23 -5.96 -5.38 10.87
C SER A 23 -6.68 -5.65 12.18
N GLU A 24 -6.83 -4.63 13.02
CA GLU A 24 -7.51 -4.75 14.31
C GLU A 24 -8.98 -5.11 14.14
N LYS A 25 -9.67 -4.46 13.20
CA LYS A 25 -11.10 -4.68 12.96
C LYS A 25 -11.40 -6.02 12.30
N LEU A 26 -10.52 -6.49 11.43
CA LEU A 26 -10.71 -7.74 10.69
C LEU A 26 -10.04 -8.95 11.34
N GLY A 27 -9.14 -8.72 12.30
CA GLY A 27 -8.42 -9.80 12.97
C GLY A 27 -7.43 -10.51 12.06
N VAL A 28 -6.77 -9.78 11.15
CA VAL A 28 -5.81 -10.33 10.18
C VAL A 28 -4.46 -9.62 10.29
N PRO A 29 -3.35 -10.30 9.95
CA PRO A 29 -2.03 -9.67 10.02
C PRO A 29 -1.78 -8.67 8.89
N VAL A 30 -0.87 -7.72 9.13
CA VAL A 30 -0.34 -6.80 8.13
C VAL A 30 1.09 -7.19 7.82
N TYR A 31 1.41 -7.31 6.53
CA TYR A 31 2.75 -7.55 6.05
C TYR A 31 3.25 -6.34 5.27
N ASP A 32 4.26 -5.68 5.81
CA ASP A 32 4.86 -4.50 5.19
C ASP A 32 6.19 -4.84 4.49
N LYS A 33 6.83 -3.82 3.95
CA LYS A 33 8.13 -3.97 3.27
C LYS A 33 9.17 -4.65 4.15
N ALA A 34 9.27 -4.23 5.42
CA ALA A 34 10.27 -4.77 6.34
C ALA A 34 10.04 -6.26 6.61
N TYR A 35 8.79 -6.66 6.80
CA TYR A 35 8.45 -8.07 7.00
C TYR A 35 8.82 -8.90 5.78
N ILE A 36 8.41 -8.43 4.59
CA ILE A 36 8.66 -9.16 3.33
C ILE A 36 10.15 -9.28 3.05
N GLU A 37 10.92 -8.20 3.23
CA GLU A 37 12.37 -8.21 3.05
C GLU A 37 13.07 -9.18 3.99
N HIS A 38 12.59 -9.32 5.22
CA HIS A 38 13.14 -10.26 6.18
C HIS A 38 12.96 -11.71 5.72
N GLU A 39 11.92 -12.02 4.99
CA GLU A 39 11.61 -13.35 4.48
C GLU A 39 12.31 -13.68 3.15
N LEU A 40 12.99 -12.70 2.54
CA LEU A 40 13.61 -12.88 1.22
C LEU A 40 14.96 -13.59 1.34
N ASP A 41 15.19 -14.54 0.41
CA ASP A 41 16.52 -15.16 0.22
C ASP A 41 17.44 -14.24 -0.59
N ASP A 42 16.85 -13.43 -1.49
CA ASP A 42 17.54 -12.39 -2.26
C ASP A 42 16.57 -11.25 -2.56
N ASP A 43 17.06 -10.15 -3.13
CA ASP A 43 16.24 -8.95 -3.40
C ASP A 43 15.54 -8.97 -4.77
N SER A 44 15.48 -10.11 -5.44
CA SER A 44 14.84 -10.19 -6.74
C SER A 44 13.30 -10.07 -6.63
N TYR A 45 12.71 -9.49 -7.68
CA TYR A 45 11.25 -9.42 -7.78
C TYR A 45 10.63 -10.82 -7.77
N ALA A 46 11.27 -11.80 -8.39
CA ALA A 46 10.76 -13.17 -8.44
C ALA A 46 10.65 -13.79 -7.04
N THR A 47 11.68 -13.62 -6.21
CA THR A 47 11.69 -14.12 -4.84
C THR A 47 10.64 -13.40 -3.99
N GLU A 48 10.53 -12.08 -4.17
CA GLU A 48 9.51 -11.27 -3.51
C GLU A 48 8.10 -11.73 -3.89
N ALA A 49 7.88 -12.02 -5.18
CA ALA A 49 6.59 -12.52 -5.65
C ALA A 49 6.23 -13.87 -5.01
N GLU A 50 7.20 -14.76 -4.84
CA GLU A 50 6.99 -16.06 -4.17
C GLU A 50 6.58 -15.86 -2.71
N VAL A 51 7.25 -14.97 -1.99
CA VAL A 51 6.91 -14.67 -0.59
C VAL A 51 5.49 -14.12 -0.51
N ILE A 52 5.15 -13.15 -1.35
CA ILE A 52 3.81 -12.53 -1.35
C ILE A 52 2.73 -13.55 -1.66
N LYS A 53 2.94 -14.42 -2.63
CA LYS A 53 1.98 -15.49 -2.95
C LYS A 53 1.77 -16.46 -1.79
N GLY A 54 2.85 -16.78 -1.08
CA GLY A 54 2.77 -17.62 0.11
C GLY A 54 1.99 -16.96 1.23
N LEU A 55 2.23 -15.67 1.49
CA LEU A 55 1.50 -14.91 2.51
C LEU A 55 0.01 -14.82 2.17
N ALA A 56 -0.33 -14.72 0.89
CA ALA A 56 -1.70 -14.57 0.41
C ALA A 56 -2.52 -15.87 0.48
N GLU A 57 -1.94 -16.97 0.92
CA GLU A 57 -2.68 -18.23 1.16
C GLU A 57 -3.63 -18.09 2.36
N HIS A 58 -3.42 -17.13 3.22
CA HIS A 58 -4.25 -16.85 4.40
C HIS A 58 -4.76 -15.41 4.38
N PRO A 59 -5.86 -15.10 5.07
CA PRO A 59 -6.37 -13.72 5.15
C PRO A 59 -5.30 -12.79 5.70
N CYS A 60 -5.03 -11.69 4.99
CA CYS A 60 -4.00 -10.73 5.39
C CYS A 60 -4.14 -9.40 4.68
N ILE A 61 -3.35 -8.43 5.11
CA ILE A 61 -3.20 -7.13 4.46
C ILE A 61 -1.73 -7.03 4.05
N ILE A 62 -1.48 -6.67 2.79
CA ILE A 62 -0.12 -6.51 2.28
C ILE A 62 0.08 -5.06 1.85
N LEU A 63 1.10 -4.40 2.40
CA LEU A 63 1.43 -3.01 2.10
C LEU A 63 2.49 -2.93 1.00
N GLY A 64 2.12 -2.39 -0.14
CA GLY A 64 3.02 -2.10 -1.25
C GLY A 64 3.59 -3.32 -1.98
N ARG A 65 4.82 -3.21 -2.44
CA ARG A 65 5.64 -4.28 -3.08
C ARG A 65 5.01 -4.90 -4.32
N CYS A 66 4.25 -4.11 -5.08
CA CYS A 66 3.57 -4.60 -6.29
C CYS A 66 2.59 -5.75 -6.03
N ALA A 67 2.12 -5.91 -4.78
CA ALA A 67 1.26 -7.02 -4.41
C ALA A 67 -0.02 -7.10 -5.26
N SER A 68 -0.60 -5.95 -5.61
CA SER A 68 -1.79 -5.92 -6.46
C SER A 68 -1.57 -6.59 -7.82
N GLU A 69 -0.39 -6.41 -8.40
CA GLU A 69 -0.05 -7.02 -9.69
C GLU A 69 0.37 -8.48 -9.54
N ILE A 70 1.16 -8.78 -8.50
CA ILE A 70 1.59 -10.14 -8.20
C ILE A 70 0.38 -11.07 -8.00
N LEU A 71 -0.64 -10.57 -7.34
CA LEU A 71 -1.84 -11.34 -6.97
C LEU A 71 -3.03 -11.15 -7.93
N LYS A 72 -2.82 -10.54 -9.09
CA LYS A 72 -3.91 -10.18 -10.02
C LYS A 72 -4.80 -11.34 -10.46
N ASP A 73 -4.23 -12.53 -10.54
CA ASP A 73 -4.96 -13.73 -10.98
C ASP A 73 -5.55 -14.54 -9.81
N GLN A 74 -5.36 -14.07 -8.59
CA GLN A 74 -5.87 -14.75 -7.40
C GLN A 74 -7.29 -14.28 -7.07
N PRO A 75 -8.20 -15.19 -6.71
CA PRO A 75 -9.52 -14.77 -6.24
C PRO A 75 -9.44 -14.16 -4.84
N ASN A 76 -10.46 -13.41 -4.47
CA ASN A 76 -10.59 -12.83 -3.13
C ASN A 76 -9.49 -11.81 -2.77
N VAL A 77 -8.89 -11.16 -3.76
CA VAL A 77 -7.94 -10.08 -3.54
C VAL A 77 -8.63 -8.74 -3.81
N PHE A 78 -8.53 -7.84 -2.83
CA PHE A 78 -9.08 -6.49 -2.91
C PHE A 78 -7.94 -5.49 -2.92
N ASN A 79 -7.78 -4.77 -4.03
CA ASN A 79 -6.68 -3.85 -4.25
C ASN A 79 -7.11 -2.41 -3.98
N VAL A 80 -6.45 -1.77 -3.01
CA VAL A 80 -6.69 -0.38 -2.60
C VAL A 80 -5.45 0.46 -2.92
N TYR A 81 -5.69 1.68 -3.38
CA TYR A 81 -4.64 2.68 -3.57
C TYR A 81 -4.96 3.89 -2.70
N VAL A 82 -3.97 4.34 -1.91
CA VAL A 82 -4.11 5.50 -1.03
C VAL A 82 -3.26 6.64 -1.54
N CYS A 83 -3.88 7.79 -1.77
CA CYS A 83 -3.22 9.04 -2.12
C CYS A 83 -3.60 10.11 -1.11
N ALA A 84 -2.98 11.26 -1.22
CA ALA A 84 -3.25 12.41 -0.37
C ALA A 84 -2.71 13.67 -1.04
N ASP A 85 -3.20 14.83 -0.62
CA ASP A 85 -2.70 16.12 -1.05
C ASP A 85 -1.18 16.19 -0.79
N LYS A 86 -0.44 16.76 -1.73
CA LYS A 86 1.03 16.79 -1.65
C LYS A 86 1.53 17.53 -0.42
N GLU A 87 0.94 18.69 -0.10
CA GLU A 87 1.34 19.47 1.08
C GLU A 87 1.02 18.72 2.38
N ASP A 88 -0.09 18.04 2.46
CA ASP A 88 -0.44 17.22 3.63
C ASP A 88 0.56 16.09 3.82
N ARG A 89 1.01 15.47 2.74
CA ARG A 89 2.04 14.43 2.79
C ARG A 89 3.38 14.98 3.25
N ILE A 90 3.76 16.15 2.74
CA ILE A 90 5.00 16.84 3.15
C ILE A 90 4.95 17.13 4.65
N GLU A 91 3.86 17.71 5.15
CA GLU A 91 3.71 18.00 6.57
C GLU A 91 3.81 16.75 7.44
N ARG A 92 3.22 15.66 7.01
CA ARG A 92 3.29 14.38 7.74
C ARG A 92 4.73 13.86 7.81
N ILE A 93 5.48 13.97 6.71
CA ILE A 93 6.90 13.59 6.67
C ILE A 93 7.74 14.48 7.57
N MET A 94 7.49 15.79 7.54
CA MET A 94 8.19 16.77 8.42
C MET A 94 8.07 16.35 9.88
N LYS A 95 6.89 16.02 10.32
CA LYS A 95 6.62 15.62 11.71
C LYS A 95 7.25 14.29 12.07
N LYS A 96 7.11 13.30 11.19
CA LYS A 96 7.61 11.95 11.43
C LYS A 96 9.13 11.87 11.43
N GLU A 97 9.78 12.55 10.48
CA GLU A 97 11.21 12.46 10.26
C GLU A 97 11.99 13.66 10.83
N SER A 98 11.30 14.64 11.42
CA SER A 98 11.92 15.87 11.96
C SER A 98 12.73 16.62 10.89
N LEU A 99 12.14 16.80 9.72
CA LEU A 99 12.74 17.46 8.58
C LEU A 99 12.12 18.83 8.32
N SER A 100 12.87 19.69 7.60
CA SER A 100 12.34 20.92 7.06
C SER A 100 11.37 20.62 5.91
N HIS A 101 10.59 21.62 5.49
CA HIS A 101 9.68 21.48 4.35
C HIS A 101 10.43 21.05 3.07
N ASP A 102 11.55 21.70 2.76
CA ASP A 102 12.32 21.38 1.55
C ASP A 102 12.92 19.99 1.60
N GLU A 103 13.43 19.57 2.76
CA GLU A 103 13.96 18.22 2.95
C GLU A 103 12.87 17.16 2.82
N ALA A 104 11.71 17.42 3.41
CA ALA A 104 10.56 16.49 3.33
C ALA A 104 10.03 16.38 1.91
N LYS A 105 9.94 17.48 1.18
CA LYS A 105 9.53 17.52 -0.21
C LYS A 105 10.48 16.71 -1.09
N GLU A 106 11.78 16.88 -0.91
CA GLU A 106 12.79 16.13 -1.64
C GLU A 106 12.67 14.63 -1.36
N MET A 107 12.51 14.24 -0.11
CA MET A 107 12.32 12.86 0.29
C MET A 107 11.05 12.26 -0.35
N LEU A 108 9.95 12.99 -0.34
CA LEU A 108 8.68 12.57 -0.95
C LEU A 108 8.85 12.32 -2.44
N GLU A 109 9.42 13.28 -3.16
CA GLU A 109 9.57 13.19 -4.61
C GLU A 109 10.49 12.05 -5.00
N LYS A 110 11.58 11.84 -4.27
CA LYS A 110 12.51 10.75 -4.49
C LYS A 110 11.85 9.39 -4.27
N ASN A 111 11.15 9.23 -3.15
CA ASN A 111 10.48 7.96 -2.84
C ASN A 111 9.36 7.64 -3.83
N ASP A 112 8.54 8.62 -4.20
CA ASP A 112 7.49 8.41 -5.19
C ASP A 112 8.07 8.05 -6.56
N ALA A 113 9.16 8.69 -6.97
CA ALA A 113 9.82 8.37 -8.24
C ALA A 113 10.41 6.96 -8.23
N GLU A 114 11.05 6.56 -7.14
CA GLU A 114 11.62 5.21 -7.00
C GLU A 114 10.53 4.12 -7.03
N ARG A 115 9.41 4.34 -6.37
CA ARG A 115 8.28 3.41 -6.38
C ARG A 115 7.64 3.31 -7.75
N ALA A 116 7.47 4.43 -8.43
CA ALA A 116 6.91 4.46 -9.79
C ALA A 116 7.82 3.71 -10.77
N ALA A 117 9.13 3.90 -10.68
CA ALA A 117 10.10 3.23 -11.52
C ALA A 117 10.12 1.71 -11.27
N TYR A 118 10.16 1.32 -9.99
CA TYR A 118 10.14 -0.08 -9.60
C TYR A 118 8.88 -0.79 -10.10
N TYR A 119 7.73 -0.15 -9.96
CA TYR A 119 6.45 -0.69 -10.42
C TYR A 119 6.46 -0.86 -11.94
N TYR A 120 6.90 0.16 -12.68
CA TYR A 120 6.95 0.12 -14.14
C TYR A 120 7.93 -0.95 -14.65
N GLU A 121 9.13 -1.03 -14.08
CA GLU A 121 10.14 -2.00 -14.47
C GLU A 121 9.67 -3.45 -14.31
N ASN A 122 8.90 -3.72 -13.27
CA ASN A 122 8.47 -5.08 -12.96
C ASN A 122 7.10 -5.47 -13.49
N THR A 123 6.25 -4.51 -13.83
CA THR A 123 4.87 -4.77 -14.27
C THR A 123 4.54 -4.23 -15.66
N GLY A 124 5.32 -3.27 -16.15
CA GLY A 124 5.01 -2.56 -17.39
C GLY A 124 3.83 -1.59 -17.27
N LYS A 125 3.33 -1.37 -16.05
CA LYS A 125 2.16 -0.52 -15.79
C LYS A 125 2.55 0.77 -15.08
N VAL A 126 1.70 1.79 -15.23
CA VAL A 126 1.87 3.08 -14.56
C VAL A 126 1.33 2.99 -13.13
N TRP A 127 2.22 3.26 -12.17
CA TRP A 127 1.83 3.31 -10.76
C TRP A 127 0.88 4.47 -10.50
N GLY A 128 -0.21 4.18 -9.79
CA GLY A 128 -1.25 5.18 -9.52
C GLY A 128 -2.34 5.26 -10.59
N ASP A 129 -2.25 4.48 -11.65
CA ASP A 129 -3.35 4.36 -12.61
C ASP A 129 -4.51 3.64 -11.91
N VAL A 130 -5.66 4.32 -11.85
CA VAL A 130 -6.85 3.82 -11.14
C VAL A 130 -7.34 2.47 -11.67
N ASN A 131 -7.04 2.15 -12.91
CA ASN A 131 -7.44 0.87 -13.52
C ASN A 131 -6.74 -0.34 -12.88
N ASN A 132 -5.67 -0.12 -12.11
CA ASN A 132 -4.95 -1.19 -11.43
C ASN A 132 -5.55 -1.55 -10.07
N TYR A 133 -6.56 -0.80 -9.60
CA TYR A 133 -7.08 -0.94 -8.24
C TYR A 133 -8.60 -1.02 -8.25
N HIS A 134 -9.17 -1.62 -7.21
CA HIS A 134 -10.60 -1.66 -7.00
C HIS A 134 -11.13 -0.37 -6.37
N LEU A 135 -10.32 0.26 -5.53
CA LEU A 135 -10.70 1.48 -4.80
C LEU A 135 -9.48 2.37 -4.62
N ALA A 136 -9.60 3.65 -4.98
CA ALA A 136 -8.60 4.67 -4.72
C ALA A 136 -9.18 5.70 -3.75
N ILE A 137 -8.43 6.02 -2.69
CA ILE A 137 -8.91 6.90 -1.62
C ILE A 137 -7.90 8.02 -1.40
N ASP A 138 -8.40 9.25 -1.33
CA ASP A 138 -7.63 10.42 -0.90
C ASP A 138 -7.83 10.59 0.62
N ASP A 139 -6.81 10.28 1.42
CA ASP A 139 -6.94 10.33 2.87
C ASP A 139 -6.86 11.75 3.45
N SER A 140 -6.48 12.74 2.63
CA SER A 140 -6.56 14.15 3.03
C SER A 140 -7.99 14.60 3.23
N GLU A 141 -8.92 14.05 2.41
CA GLU A 141 -10.33 14.43 2.48
C GLU A 141 -11.08 13.70 3.58
N VAL A 142 -10.87 12.39 3.71
CA VAL A 142 -11.67 11.57 4.60
C VAL A 142 -10.97 11.19 5.91
N GLY A 143 -9.66 11.41 5.99
CA GLY A 143 -8.85 11.01 7.14
C GLY A 143 -8.64 9.49 7.22
N ILE A 144 -7.88 9.07 8.22
CA ILE A 144 -7.58 7.66 8.44
C ILE A 144 -8.86 6.87 8.73
N ASP A 145 -9.65 7.37 9.68
CA ASP A 145 -10.89 6.72 10.10
C ASP A 145 -11.91 6.62 8.96
N GLY A 146 -12.06 7.70 8.18
CA GLY A 146 -12.95 7.70 7.02
C GLY A 146 -12.50 6.72 5.95
N ALA A 147 -11.20 6.63 5.69
CA ALA A 147 -10.65 5.68 4.73
C ALA A 147 -10.94 4.23 5.15
N VAL A 148 -10.74 3.92 6.44
CA VAL A 148 -11.05 2.59 6.98
C VAL A 148 -12.52 2.25 6.79
N LYS A 149 -13.42 3.19 7.10
CA LYS A 149 -14.86 2.99 6.93
C LYS A 149 -15.24 2.74 5.48
N LEU A 150 -14.65 3.47 4.54
CA LEU A 150 -14.91 3.28 3.12
C LEU A 150 -14.45 1.90 2.64
N ILE A 151 -13.29 1.45 3.09
CA ILE A 151 -12.78 0.12 2.73
C ILE A 151 -13.72 -0.96 3.28
N LEU A 152 -14.11 -0.86 4.54
CA LEU A 152 -15.01 -1.84 5.15
C LEU A 152 -16.38 -1.85 4.46
N GLU A 153 -16.90 -0.68 4.08
CA GLU A 153 -18.16 -0.59 3.33
C GLU A 153 -18.04 -1.25 1.96
N TYR A 154 -16.95 -1.03 1.25
CA TYR A 154 -16.72 -1.70 -0.03
C TYR A 154 -16.75 -3.23 0.13
N LEU A 155 -16.10 -3.74 1.17
CA LEU A 155 -16.06 -5.19 1.45
C LEU A 155 -17.45 -5.76 1.68
N ASN A 156 -18.37 -4.98 2.23
CA ASN A 156 -19.75 -5.43 2.46
C ASN A 156 -20.53 -5.66 1.16
N HIS A 157 -20.04 -5.16 0.03
CA HIS A 157 -20.67 -5.31 -1.28
C HIS A 157 -20.02 -6.42 -2.13
N LEU A 158 -19.07 -7.14 -1.59
CA LEU A 158 -18.41 -8.25 -2.30
C LEU A 158 -19.13 -9.64 -2.06
#